data_04f42748d2040031e2c281a763ac8a94
#
_entry.id   04f42748d2040031e2c281a763ac8a94
#
_cell.length_a   1.000
_cell.length_b   1.000
_cell.length_c   1.000
_cell.angle_alpha   90.00
_cell.angle_beta   90.00
_cell.angle_gamma   90.00
#
_symmetry.space_group_name_H-M   'P 1'
#
loop_
_entity.id
_entity.type
_entity.pdbx_description
1 polymer ?
#
loop_
_entity_poly.entity_id
_entity_poly.type
_entity_poly.pdbx_seq_one_letter_code
_entity_poly.pdbx_strand_id
1 'polypeptide(L)'
;MKAKDSKNFLEALDELEREKGISKESVLEAIELALLAAYKKNYGEDENVEVVVDRENGDIKVFASKIIVNTDELLDPNKEISLENAKQIKKRIKVGDTLKFEVNCEDFRRNAVQNGKQIVIQKVREAEREHIFNKFKEREDSIVTGIIRRIDNRKNIFIEIDGIELILPPAEQSVSDVYRVGERIKVYVLSVEKTNKFPKILISRKNEGLLKKLFEIEIPEITSGIIEIKSVAREAGSRAKVAVYSEVPNIDTVGACIGQRGARIKNIVDELNGERIDIVEWKPVVEEFVSAVLSPAVVSNVTILEDGTARVLVEPSQLSLAIGKNGQNARLAARLTGMRVDIKVIDSEALKEEEDE
;
A
#
# COMPACT_ATOMS: atom_id res chain seq x y z
N MET A 1 34.51 10.58 24.89
CA MET A 1 33.44 10.14 25.82
C MET A 1 34.06 9.27 26.93
N LYS A 2 33.52 9.25 28.15
CA LYS A 2 33.99 8.28 29.15
C LYS A 2 33.53 6.88 28.69
N ALA A 3 34.38 5.85 28.84
CA ALA A 3 34.13 4.49 28.35
C ALA A 3 32.75 3.90 28.75
N LYS A 4 32.17 4.37 29.84
CA LYS A 4 30.84 3.99 30.34
C LYS A 4 29.70 4.59 29.52
N ASP A 5 29.89 5.82 28.98
CA ASP A 5 28.88 6.49 28.16
C ASP A 5 28.83 5.91 26.73
N SER A 6 29.98 5.47 26.23
CA SER A 6 30.09 4.84 24.89
C SER A 6 29.42 3.46 24.88
N LYS A 7 29.56 2.67 25.95
CA LYS A 7 28.93 1.36 26.06
C LYS A 7 27.40 1.46 26.13
N ASN A 8 26.89 2.38 26.97
CA ASN A 8 25.46 2.65 27.05
C ASN A 8 24.87 3.14 25.71
N PHE A 9 25.67 3.87 24.92
CA PHE A 9 25.28 4.35 23.59
C PHE A 9 25.12 3.18 22.61
N LEU A 10 26.07 2.24 22.58
CA LEU A 10 25.97 1.06 21.70
C LEU A 10 24.81 0.15 22.09
N GLU A 11 24.58 -0.08 23.40
CA GLU A 11 23.45 -0.84 23.91
C GLU A 11 22.12 -0.22 23.48
N ALA A 12 21.99 1.12 23.51
CA ALA A 12 20.82 1.84 23.03
C ALA A 12 20.61 1.69 21.51
N LEU A 13 21.70 1.62 20.74
CA LEU A 13 21.61 1.36 19.28
C LEU A 13 21.15 -0.07 18.98
N ASP A 14 21.65 -1.05 19.73
CA ASP A 14 21.25 -2.45 19.61
C ASP A 14 19.76 -2.65 19.98
N GLU A 15 19.26 -1.90 20.95
CA GLU A 15 17.85 -1.88 21.34
C GLU A 15 16.97 -1.26 20.22
N LEU A 16 17.40 -0.14 19.62
CA LEU A 16 16.71 0.48 18.48
C LEU A 16 16.65 -0.45 17.27
N GLU A 17 17.72 -1.21 17.00
CA GLU A 17 17.74 -2.18 15.90
C GLU A 17 16.76 -3.32 16.17
N ARG A 18 16.70 -3.83 17.41
CA ARG A 18 15.82 -4.94 17.80
C ARG A 18 14.35 -4.53 17.86
N GLU A 19 14.03 -3.36 18.45
CA GLU A 19 12.65 -2.94 18.68
C GLU A 19 12.04 -2.22 17.48
N LYS A 20 12.85 -1.48 16.72
CA LYS A 20 12.38 -0.60 15.64
C LYS A 20 12.82 -1.02 14.25
N GLY A 21 13.66 -2.05 14.14
CA GLY A 21 14.21 -2.50 12.85
C GLY A 21 15.14 -1.48 12.17
N ILE A 22 15.69 -0.54 12.94
CA ILE A 22 16.59 0.51 12.42
C ILE A 22 18.00 0.01 12.54
N SER A 23 18.70 -0.13 11.40
CA SER A 23 20.07 -0.61 11.42
C SER A 23 20.98 0.35 12.21
N LYS A 24 21.83 -0.21 13.06
CA LYS A 24 22.86 0.51 13.81
C LYS A 24 23.70 1.42 12.91
N GLU A 25 24.04 0.92 11.74
CA GLU A 25 24.82 1.67 10.74
C GLU A 25 24.12 2.96 10.29
N SER A 26 22.82 2.92 10.00
CA SER A 26 22.04 4.12 9.60
C SER A 26 22.01 5.19 10.69
N VAL A 27 22.05 4.81 11.96
CA VAL A 27 22.09 5.76 13.07
C VAL A 27 23.49 6.36 13.20
N LEU A 28 24.54 5.56 13.04
CA LEU A 28 25.93 6.04 13.08
C LEU A 28 26.22 7.00 11.93
N GLU A 29 25.79 6.69 10.70
CA GLU A 29 25.87 7.60 9.55
C GLU A 29 25.13 8.92 9.81
N ALA A 30 23.96 8.86 10.43
CA ALA A 30 23.21 10.06 10.79
C ALA A 30 23.97 10.96 11.80
N ILE A 31 24.70 10.36 12.72
CA ILE A 31 25.54 11.08 13.70
C ILE A 31 26.77 11.71 13.01
N GLU A 32 27.38 10.98 12.09
CA GLU A 32 28.50 11.48 11.26
C GLU A 32 28.08 12.75 10.49
N LEU A 33 26.93 12.68 9.80
CA LEU A 33 26.33 13.82 9.08
C LEU A 33 25.99 15.00 9.99
N ALA A 34 25.48 14.71 11.20
CA ALA A 34 25.14 15.75 12.18
C ALA A 34 26.38 16.51 12.66
N LEU A 35 27.47 15.81 12.90
CA LEU A 35 28.72 16.39 13.34
C LEU A 35 29.39 17.21 12.24
N LEU A 36 29.34 16.73 10.99
CA LEU A 36 29.79 17.51 9.82
C LEU A 36 29.00 18.80 9.68
N ALA A 37 27.67 18.74 9.78
CA ALA A 37 26.81 19.92 9.72
C ALA A 37 27.07 20.91 10.88
N ALA A 38 27.37 20.41 12.07
CA ALA A 38 27.72 21.24 13.21
C ALA A 38 29.10 21.92 13.05
N TYR A 39 30.05 21.19 12.50
CA TYR A 39 31.37 21.74 12.16
C TYR A 39 31.24 22.85 11.11
N LYS A 40 30.52 22.60 10.04
CA LYS A 40 30.26 23.58 8.96
C LYS A 40 29.64 24.88 9.51
N LYS A 41 28.68 24.74 10.43
CA LYS A 41 28.02 25.92 11.06
C LYS A 41 29.00 26.76 11.87
N ASN A 42 30.01 26.17 12.51
CA ASN A 42 30.96 26.88 13.35
C ASN A 42 32.17 27.40 12.60
N TYR A 43 32.62 26.69 11.57
CA TYR A 43 33.86 27.00 10.84
C TYR A 43 33.62 27.39 9.36
N GLY A 44 32.35 27.35 8.90
CA GLY A 44 31.94 27.85 7.58
C GLY A 44 32.08 26.80 6.45
N GLU A 45 32.91 25.78 6.61
CA GLU A 45 33.18 24.76 5.59
C GLU A 45 33.34 23.36 6.20
N ASP A 46 33.10 22.32 5.40
CA ASP A 46 33.14 20.91 5.78
C ASP A 46 34.05 20.05 4.87
N GLU A 47 34.62 20.64 3.79
CA GLU A 47 35.39 19.91 2.78
C GLU A 47 36.69 19.29 3.32
N ASN A 48 37.23 19.83 4.40
CA ASN A 48 38.48 19.40 5.01
C ASN A 48 38.29 18.58 6.30
N VAL A 49 37.08 18.11 6.57
CA VAL A 49 36.73 17.43 7.82
C VAL A 49 36.28 16.00 7.57
N GLU A 50 36.76 15.11 8.41
CA GLU A 50 36.40 13.70 8.45
C GLU A 50 35.91 13.37 9.85
N VAL A 51 34.69 12.82 9.94
CA VAL A 51 34.14 12.28 11.19
C VAL A 51 34.35 10.77 11.17
N VAL A 52 34.95 10.25 12.21
CA VAL A 52 35.16 8.81 12.39
C VAL A 52 34.43 8.37 13.65
N VAL A 53 33.46 7.48 13.46
CA VAL A 53 32.75 6.80 14.56
C VAL A 53 33.28 5.37 14.66
N ASP A 54 33.88 5.06 15.79
CA ASP A 54 34.33 3.69 16.07
C ASP A 54 33.10 2.80 16.35
N ARG A 55 32.89 1.81 15.47
CA ARG A 55 31.73 0.92 15.50
C ARG A 55 31.76 -0.10 16.64
N GLU A 56 32.94 -0.35 17.22
CA GLU A 56 33.10 -1.33 18.30
C GLU A 56 32.91 -0.70 19.68
N ASN A 57 33.46 0.49 19.88
CA ASN A 57 33.44 1.16 21.20
C ASN A 57 32.56 2.41 21.25
N GLY A 58 31.99 2.86 20.11
CA GLY A 58 31.13 4.03 20.02
C GLY A 58 31.86 5.37 20.19
N ASP A 59 33.18 5.39 20.12
CA ASP A 59 33.94 6.62 20.23
C ASP A 59 33.87 7.43 18.95
N ILE A 60 33.63 8.72 19.11
CA ILE A 60 33.46 9.66 17.99
C ILE A 60 34.63 10.64 17.99
N LYS A 61 35.34 10.69 16.87
CA LYS A 61 36.45 11.59 16.62
C LYS A 61 36.20 12.41 15.36
N VAL A 62 36.52 13.68 15.43
CA VAL A 62 36.46 14.61 14.30
C VAL A 62 37.88 15.04 13.94
N PHE A 63 38.27 14.82 12.71
CA PHE A 63 39.58 15.20 12.19
C PHE A 63 39.40 16.29 11.17
N ALA A 64 40.18 17.38 11.32
CA ALA A 64 40.32 18.38 10.28
C ALA A 64 41.68 18.22 9.60
N SER A 65 41.70 18.39 8.28
CA SER A 65 42.90 18.36 7.46
C SER A 65 43.25 19.76 7.02
N LYS A 66 44.49 20.20 7.24
CA LYS A 66 44.99 21.49 6.74
C LYS A 66 46.17 21.27 5.84
N ILE A 67 46.25 22.07 4.77
CA ILE A 67 47.35 22.09 3.85
C ILE A 67 48.50 22.91 4.43
N ILE A 68 49.74 22.43 4.33
CA ILE A 68 50.88 23.15 4.84
C ILE A 68 51.35 24.14 3.79
N VAL A 69 51.37 25.43 4.15
CA VAL A 69 51.82 26.52 3.30
C VAL A 69 53.00 27.28 3.95
N ASN A 70 53.74 28.08 3.16
CA ASN A 70 54.73 28.99 3.75
C ASN A 70 54.04 30.04 4.64
N THR A 71 54.75 30.53 5.63
CA THR A 71 54.17 31.50 6.63
C THR A 71 53.61 32.75 5.94
N ASP A 72 54.24 33.18 4.84
CA ASP A 72 53.88 34.38 4.07
C ASP A 72 52.72 34.13 3.08
N GLU A 73 52.34 32.85 2.83
CA GLU A 73 51.29 32.40 1.89
C GLU A 73 49.98 31.97 2.60
N LEU A 74 49.88 32.13 3.92
CA LEU A 74 48.71 31.72 4.70
C LEU A 74 47.53 32.65 4.41
N LEU A 75 46.55 32.14 3.63
CA LEU A 75 45.34 32.87 3.24
C LEU A 75 44.14 32.52 4.13
N ASP A 76 43.95 31.25 4.42
CA ASP A 76 42.81 30.77 5.23
C ASP A 76 43.29 29.89 6.39
N PRO A 77 43.24 30.43 7.63
CA PRO A 77 43.64 29.70 8.84
C PRO A 77 42.82 28.43 9.11
N ASN A 78 41.61 28.29 8.49
CA ASN A 78 40.78 27.09 8.63
C ASN A 78 41.24 25.94 7.72
N LYS A 79 41.78 26.25 6.54
CA LYS A 79 42.23 25.26 5.56
C LYS A 79 43.71 25.05 5.53
N GLU A 80 44.48 26.03 6.01
CA GLU A 80 45.94 26.09 5.88
C GLU A 80 46.62 26.21 7.26
N ILE A 81 47.86 25.73 7.33
CA ILE A 81 48.72 25.85 8.49
C ILE A 81 50.15 26.21 8.04
N SER A 82 50.79 27.15 8.71
CA SER A 82 52.14 27.52 8.41
C SER A 82 53.09 26.35 8.66
N LEU A 83 54.16 26.27 7.84
CA LEU A 83 55.20 25.25 7.98
C LEU A 83 55.86 25.26 9.37
N GLU A 84 55.98 26.43 10.00
CA GLU A 84 56.54 26.58 11.34
C GLU A 84 55.65 25.92 12.40
N ASN A 85 54.35 26.20 12.37
CA ASN A 85 53.39 25.60 13.29
C ASN A 85 53.21 24.10 13.03
N ALA A 86 53.22 23.69 11.78
CA ALA A 86 53.13 22.30 11.39
C ALA A 86 54.32 21.47 11.87
N LYS A 87 55.56 22.01 11.83
CA LYS A 87 56.77 21.38 12.37
C LYS A 87 56.77 21.17 13.88
N GLN A 88 56.02 21.98 14.65
CA GLN A 88 55.85 21.76 16.07
C GLN A 88 55.04 20.50 16.38
N ILE A 89 54.14 20.14 15.47
CA ILE A 89 53.27 18.96 15.61
C ILE A 89 53.96 17.69 15.05
N LYS A 90 54.64 17.82 13.88
CA LYS A 90 55.29 16.68 13.20
C LYS A 90 56.60 17.11 12.60
N LYS A 91 57.72 16.48 13.01
CA LYS A 91 59.12 16.88 12.64
C LYS A 91 59.48 16.74 11.17
N ARG A 92 58.83 15.82 10.41
CA ARG A 92 59.19 15.53 9.00
C ARG A 92 57.99 15.84 8.11
N ILE A 93 57.84 17.11 7.71
CA ILE A 93 56.75 17.58 6.84
C ILE A 93 57.26 18.65 5.89
N LYS A 94 56.65 18.79 4.71
CA LYS A 94 56.99 19.75 3.66
C LYS A 94 55.78 20.64 3.32
N VAL A 95 56.03 21.76 2.70
CA VAL A 95 54.97 22.58 2.09
C VAL A 95 54.24 21.77 1.04
N GLY A 96 52.93 21.83 1.01
CA GLY A 96 52.04 21.03 0.16
C GLY A 96 51.55 19.73 0.81
N ASP A 97 52.16 19.28 1.93
CA ASP A 97 51.64 18.12 2.66
C ASP A 97 50.35 18.47 3.41
N THR A 98 49.52 17.46 3.63
CA THR A 98 48.30 17.58 4.43
C THR A 98 48.56 17.06 5.84
N LEU A 99 48.19 17.88 6.85
CA LEU A 99 48.28 17.51 8.26
C LEU A 99 46.88 17.31 8.83
N LYS A 100 46.60 16.09 9.32
CA LYS A 100 45.38 15.77 10.05
C LYS A 100 45.57 16.03 11.55
N PHE A 101 44.58 16.69 12.21
CA PHE A 101 44.55 16.86 13.66
C PHE A 101 43.13 16.65 14.18
N GLU A 102 43.09 16.12 15.37
CA GLU A 102 41.82 15.90 16.09
C GLU A 102 41.29 17.28 16.54
N VAL A 103 40.03 17.58 16.17
CA VAL A 103 39.34 18.81 16.52
C VAL A 103 38.66 18.59 17.87
N ASN A 104 38.89 19.52 18.79
CA ASN A 104 38.15 19.51 20.05
C ASN A 104 36.67 19.83 19.82
N CYS A 105 35.81 18.84 20.03
CA CYS A 105 34.37 18.98 19.82
C CYS A 105 33.64 19.79 20.90
N GLU A 106 34.32 20.24 21.97
CA GLU A 106 33.65 20.93 23.07
C GLU A 106 33.03 22.27 22.65
N ASP A 107 33.64 22.99 21.70
CA ASP A 107 33.19 24.29 21.22
C ASP A 107 31.86 24.23 20.44
N PHE A 108 31.58 23.14 19.75
CA PHE A 108 30.33 22.98 19.01
C PHE A 108 29.45 21.83 19.53
N ARG A 109 29.83 21.21 20.65
CA ARG A 109 29.15 20.04 21.25
C ARG A 109 27.67 20.27 21.49
N ARG A 110 27.24 21.44 21.95
CA ARG A 110 25.80 21.71 22.18
C ARG A 110 25.00 21.70 20.87
N ASN A 111 25.51 22.39 19.84
CA ASN A 111 24.87 22.45 18.53
C ASN A 111 24.91 21.09 17.85
N ALA A 112 26.05 20.36 17.93
CA ALA A 112 26.21 19.02 17.41
C ALA A 112 25.23 18.02 18.04
N VAL A 113 25.10 18.05 19.38
CA VAL A 113 24.16 17.16 20.10
C VAL A 113 22.70 17.44 19.71
N GLN A 114 22.32 18.73 19.58
CA GLN A 114 20.96 19.08 19.17
C GLN A 114 20.66 18.69 17.72
N ASN A 115 21.57 19.00 16.80
CA ASN A 115 21.44 18.62 15.39
C ASN A 115 21.47 17.10 15.23
N GLY A 116 22.40 16.40 15.91
CA GLY A 116 22.50 14.96 15.94
C GLY A 116 21.21 14.30 16.40
N LYS A 117 20.65 14.78 17.51
CA LYS A 117 19.36 14.30 18.00
C LYS A 117 18.25 14.45 16.96
N GLN A 118 18.17 15.59 16.26
CA GLN A 118 17.15 15.82 15.23
C GLN A 118 17.35 14.91 14.02
N ILE A 119 18.59 14.71 13.56
CA ILE A 119 18.90 13.83 12.43
C ILE A 119 18.59 12.37 12.78
N VAL A 120 18.97 11.92 14.00
CA VAL A 120 18.62 10.59 14.48
C VAL A 120 17.10 10.40 14.52
N ILE A 121 16.34 11.35 15.10
CA ILE A 121 14.88 11.28 15.13
C ILE A 121 14.31 11.25 13.71
N GLN A 122 14.88 12.01 12.78
CA GLN A 122 14.45 11.99 11.39
C GLN A 122 14.72 10.63 10.73
N LYS A 123 15.91 10.05 10.91
CA LYS A 123 16.27 8.73 10.38
C LYS A 123 15.40 7.62 10.97
N VAL A 124 15.13 7.65 12.27
CA VAL A 124 14.19 6.74 12.93
C VAL A 124 12.82 6.82 12.28
N ARG A 125 12.30 8.03 12.07
CA ARG A 125 11.00 8.23 11.40
C ARG A 125 11.01 7.79 9.93
N GLU A 126 12.13 7.94 9.22
CA GLU A 126 12.28 7.47 7.85
C GLU A 126 12.26 5.94 7.79
N ALA A 127 13.00 5.28 8.68
CA ALA A 127 13.04 3.83 8.77
C ALA A 127 11.67 3.24 9.20
N GLU A 128 10.99 3.84 10.20
CA GLU A 128 9.63 3.45 10.57
C GLU A 128 8.65 3.58 9.39
N ARG A 129 8.72 4.67 8.62
CA ARG A 129 7.89 4.88 7.42
C ARG A 129 8.18 3.83 6.35
N GLU A 130 9.45 3.53 6.12
CA GLU A 130 9.85 2.53 5.13
C GLU A 130 9.41 1.12 5.55
N HIS A 131 9.56 0.77 6.80
CA HIS A 131 9.06 -0.49 7.36
C HIS A 131 7.55 -0.63 7.17
N ILE A 132 6.77 0.42 7.51
CA ILE A 132 5.32 0.44 7.32
C ILE A 132 4.97 0.32 5.84
N PHE A 133 5.65 1.08 4.97
CA PHE A 133 5.43 1.02 3.53
C PHE A 133 5.66 -0.41 2.99
N ASN A 134 6.78 -1.03 3.29
CA ASN A 134 7.11 -2.37 2.82
C ASN A 134 6.11 -3.41 3.33
N LYS A 135 5.78 -3.36 4.63
CA LYS A 135 4.81 -4.25 5.26
C LYS A 135 3.42 -4.21 4.60
N PHE A 136 2.94 -3.02 4.25
CA PHE A 136 1.64 -2.88 3.58
C PHE A 136 1.73 -3.07 2.08
N LYS A 137 2.86 -2.80 1.44
CA LYS A 137 3.08 -3.04 0.02
C LYS A 137 2.98 -4.53 -0.34
N GLU A 138 3.51 -5.40 0.54
CA GLU A 138 3.35 -6.86 0.41
C GLU A 138 1.89 -7.32 0.56
N ARG A 139 1.05 -6.49 1.17
CA ARG A 139 -0.38 -6.76 1.38
C ARG A 139 -1.30 -6.00 0.44
N GLU A 140 -0.77 -5.29 -0.53
CA GLU A 140 -1.56 -4.67 -1.60
C GLU A 140 -2.34 -5.77 -2.33
N ASP A 141 -3.53 -5.46 -2.78
CA ASP A 141 -4.46 -6.44 -3.38
C ASP A 141 -4.83 -7.63 -2.46
N SER A 142 -4.78 -7.45 -1.15
CA SER A 142 -5.18 -8.47 -0.17
C SER A 142 -6.16 -7.95 0.87
N ILE A 143 -6.75 -8.87 1.64
CA ILE A 143 -7.61 -8.56 2.78
C ILE A 143 -6.77 -8.50 4.05
N VAL A 144 -6.98 -7.45 4.83
CA VAL A 144 -6.45 -7.31 6.18
C VAL A 144 -7.58 -7.14 7.18
N THR A 145 -7.39 -7.66 8.39
CA THR A 145 -8.36 -7.53 9.48
C THR A 145 -7.86 -6.50 10.47
N GLY A 146 -8.70 -5.52 10.78
CA GLY A 146 -8.42 -4.50 11.78
C GLY A 146 -9.52 -4.37 12.81
N ILE A 147 -9.32 -3.49 13.79
CA ILE A 147 -10.28 -3.15 14.84
C ILE A 147 -10.67 -1.69 14.67
N ILE A 148 -11.97 -1.41 14.66
CA ILE A 148 -12.49 -0.04 14.60
C ILE A 148 -12.18 0.65 15.92
N ARG A 149 -11.36 1.72 15.90
CA ARG A 149 -10.96 2.47 17.10
C ARG A 149 -11.84 3.69 17.36
N ARG A 150 -12.23 4.39 16.32
CA ARG A 150 -13.07 5.59 16.42
C ARG A 150 -13.74 5.92 15.09
N ILE A 151 -14.79 6.72 15.19
CA ILE A 151 -15.51 7.30 14.04
C ILE A 151 -15.56 8.81 14.28
N ASP A 152 -15.16 9.60 13.29
CA ASP A 152 -15.17 11.05 13.40
C ASP A 152 -16.49 11.69 12.92
N ASN A 153 -16.63 13.01 13.11
CA ASN A 153 -17.80 13.78 12.70
C ASN A 153 -18.01 13.83 11.17
N ARG A 154 -16.95 13.52 10.39
CA ARG A 154 -16.99 13.44 8.92
C ARG A 154 -17.31 12.02 8.45
N LYS A 155 -17.66 11.12 9.37
CA LYS A 155 -17.91 9.70 9.14
C LYS A 155 -16.69 8.92 8.60
N ASN A 156 -15.48 9.42 8.81
CA ASN A 156 -14.28 8.60 8.59
C ASN A 156 -14.19 7.56 9.70
N ILE A 157 -13.87 6.34 9.32
CA ILE A 157 -13.70 5.23 10.25
C ILE A 157 -12.21 4.97 10.38
N PHE A 158 -11.73 4.99 11.61
CA PHE A 158 -10.33 4.74 11.93
C PHE A 158 -10.18 3.30 12.38
N ILE A 159 -9.40 2.54 11.63
CA ILE A 159 -9.21 1.11 11.80
C ILE A 159 -7.75 0.87 12.14
N GLU A 160 -7.51 0.22 13.27
CA GLU A 160 -6.16 -0.20 13.65
C GLU A 160 -5.85 -1.57 13.07
N ILE A 161 -4.77 -1.64 12.30
CA ILE A 161 -4.25 -2.84 11.67
C ILE A 161 -2.78 -2.95 12.07
N ASP A 162 -2.42 -4.00 12.81
CA ASP A 162 -1.06 -4.26 13.29
C ASP A 162 -0.41 -3.07 14.04
N GLY A 163 -1.20 -2.35 14.84
CA GLY A 163 -0.75 -1.18 15.60
C GLY A 163 -0.73 0.13 14.81
N ILE A 164 -1.18 0.12 13.55
CA ILE A 164 -1.21 1.30 12.68
C ILE A 164 -2.66 1.70 12.43
N GLU A 165 -3.00 2.96 12.71
CA GLU A 165 -4.33 3.51 12.46
C GLU A 165 -4.45 3.94 11.00
N LEU A 166 -5.35 3.29 10.24
CA LEU A 166 -5.70 3.61 8.87
C LEU A 166 -7.10 4.22 8.80
N ILE A 167 -7.35 5.00 7.76
CA ILE A 167 -8.62 5.70 7.56
C ILE A 167 -9.41 5.02 6.45
N LEU A 168 -10.65 4.62 6.74
CA LEU A 168 -11.65 4.21 5.76
C LEU A 168 -12.60 5.39 5.52
N PRO A 169 -12.40 6.15 4.44
CA PRO A 169 -13.21 7.33 4.15
C PRO A 169 -14.62 6.93 3.69
N PRO A 170 -15.66 7.80 3.81
CA PRO A 170 -17.02 7.50 3.39
C PRO A 170 -17.17 7.01 1.95
N ALA A 171 -16.32 7.48 1.04
CA ALA A 171 -16.32 7.06 -0.37
C ALA A 171 -15.97 5.57 -0.57
N GLU A 172 -15.22 4.98 0.38
CA GLU A 172 -14.75 3.59 0.34
C GLU A 172 -15.55 2.68 1.29
N GLN A 173 -16.57 3.21 1.96
CA GLN A 173 -17.46 2.44 2.83
C GLN A 173 -18.57 1.76 2.02
N SER A 174 -19.04 0.61 2.51
CA SER A 174 -20.22 -0.05 1.99
C SER A 174 -21.47 0.52 2.66
N VAL A 175 -22.56 0.69 1.90
CA VAL A 175 -23.81 1.27 2.41
C VAL A 175 -24.57 0.35 3.37
N SER A 176 -24.33 -0.95 3.31
CA SER A 176 -24.95 -1.95 4.21
C SER A 176 -24.18 -2.13 5.51
N ASP A 177 -22.91 -1.69 5.55
CA ASP A 177 -22.07 -1.91 6.71
C ASP A 177 -22.51 -1.06 7.90
N VAL A 178 -22.54 -1.69 9.07
CA VAL A 178 -22.74 -1.01 10.35
C VAL A 178 -21.41 -1.02 11.08
N TYR A 179 -20.84 0.16 11.29
CA TYR A 179 -19.53 0.31 11.92
C TYR A 179 -19.67 0.62 13.40
N ARG A 180 -19.11 -0.23 14.27
CA ARG A 180 -19.13 -0.05 15.73
C ARG A 180 -17.70 -0.08 16.28
N VAL A 181 -17.42 0.84 17.18
CA VAL A 181 -16.12 0.89 17.87
C VAL A 181 -15.87 -0.40 18.64
N GLY A 182 -14.69 -0.97 18.50
CA GLY A 182 -14.27 -2.23 19.12
C GLY A 182 -14.54 -3.48 18.26
N GLU A 183 -15.32 -3.40 17.20
CA GLU A 183 -15.56 -4.52 16.30
C GLU A 183 -14.40 -4.76 15.34
N ARG A 184 -14.21 -6.04 15.00
CA ARG A 184 -13.27 -6.45 13.95
C ARG A 184 -13.92 -6.29 12.59
N ILE A 185 -13.14 -5.82 11.62
CA ILE A 185 -13.59 -5.63 10.26
C ILE A 185 -12.49 -6.05 9.27
N LYS A 186 -12.89 -6.73 8.21
CA LYS A 186 -12.01 -7.02 7.08
C LYS A 186 -12.08 -5.88 6.07
N VAL A 187 -10.94 -5.41 5.62
CA VAL A 187 -10.83 -4.38 4.58
C VAL A 187 -9.84 -4.81 3.51
N TYR A 188 -10.06 -4.36 2.30
CA TYR A 188 -9.16 -4.59 1.17
C TYR A 188 -8.13 -3.46 1.09
N VAL A 189 -6.87 -3.81 0.94
CA VAL A 189 -5.79 -2.84 0.71
C VAL A 189 -5.75 -2.51 -0.78
N LEU A 190 -6.23 -1.33 -1.14
CA LEU A 190 -6.40 -0.91 -2.53
C LEU A 190 -5.09 -0.43 -3.16
N SER A 191 -4.35 0.40 -2.45
CA SER A 191 -3.05 0.90 -2.89
C SER A 191 -2.19 1.36 -1.72
N VAL A 192 -0.87 1.27 -1.92
CA VAL A 192 0.14 1.73 -0.98
C VAL A 192 1.12 2.64 -1.70
N GLU A 193 1.12 3.92 -1.37
CA GLU A 193 1.94 4.94 -2.00
C GLU A 193 2.97 5.52 -1.02
N LYS A 194 4.22 5.65 -1.45
CA LYS A 194 5.27 6.28 -0.66
C LYS A 194 5.08 7.80 -0.70
N THR A 195 5.04 8.44 0.46
CA THR A 195 4.96 9.91 0.56
C THR A 195 6.06 10.45 1.46
N ASN A 196 6.28 11.77 1.40
CA ASN A 196 7.31 12.43 2.22
C ASN A 196 6.99 12.45 3.73
N LYS A 197 5.72 12.18 4.12
CA LYS A 197 5.31 12.19 5.54
C LYS A 197 5.06 10.79 6.07
N PHE A 198 3.97 10.19 5.71
CA PHE A 198 3.55 8.85 6.13
C PHE A 198 3.04 8.10 4.90
N PRO A 199 3.30 6.79 4.72
CA PRO A 199 2.79 6.04 3.58
C PRO A 199 1.27 6.20 3.47
N LYS A 200 0.79 6.53 2.28
CA LYS A 200 -0.63 6.60 2.03
C LYS A 200 -1.13 5.21 1.70
N ILE A 201 -1.86 4.63 2.62
CA ILE A 201 -2.45 3.31 2.51
C ILE A 201 -3.95 3.51 2.33
N LEU A 202 -4.45 3.17 1.16
CA LEU A 202 -5.88 3.22 0.86
C LEU A 202 -6.50 1.86 1.14
N ILE A 203 -7.52 1.87 1.97
CA ILE A 203 -8.31 0.68 2.30
C ILE A 203 -9.75 0.88 1.85
N SER A 204 -10.40 -0.21 1.43
CA SER A 204 -11.75 -0.16 0.88
C SER A 204 -12.61 -1.32 1.35
N ARG A 205 -13.89 -1.04 1.58
CA ARG A 205 -14.97 -2.03 1.72
C ARG A 205 -15.86 -2.08 0.48
N LYS A 206 -15.69 -1.11 -0.42
CA LYS A 206 -16.50 -0.93 -1.63
C LYS A 206 -15.90 -1.61 -2.85
N ASN A 207 -14.56 -1.71 -2.92
CA ASN A 207 -13.86 -2.25 -4.07
C ASN A 207 -14.26 -3.71 -4.37
N GLU A 208 -14.31 -4.09 -5.64
CA GLU A 208 -14.60 -5.45 -6.07
C GLU A 208 -13.52 -6.46 -5.69
N GLY A 209 -12.29 -6.00 -5.51
CA GLY A 209 -11.17 -6.81 -5.03
C GLY A 209 -11.45 -7.45 -3.66
N LEU A 210 -12.20 -6.76 -2.78
CA LEU A 210 -12.65 -7.35 -1.52
C LEU A 210 -13.45 -8.63 -1.77
N LEU A 211 -14.42 -8.56 -2.70
CA LEU A 211 -15.27 -9.71 -3.03
C LEU A 211 -14.46 -10.84 -3.67
N LYS A 212 -13.55 -10.53 -4.61
CA LYS A 212 -12.65 -11.53 -5.23
C LYS A 212 -11.83 -12.26 -4.17
N LYS A 213 -11.24 -11.53 -3.23
CA LYS A 213 -10.42 -12.12 -2.16
C LYS A 213 -11.24 -12.91 -1.14
N LEU A 214 -12.48 -12.52 -0.87
CA LEU A 214 -13.38 -13.33 -0.04
C LEU A 214 -13.73 -14.65 -0.73
N PHE A 215 -13.94 -14.66 -2.04
CA PHE A 215 -14.12 -15.89 -2.81
C PHE A 215 -12.89 -16.78 -2.77
N GLU A 216 -11.69 -16.22 -2.93
CA GLU A 216 -10.42 -16.97 -2.81
C GLU A 216 -10.27 -17.62 -1.43
N ILE A 217 -10.67 -16.95 -0.35
CA ILE A 217 -10.55 -17.47 1.03
C ILE A 217 -11.57 -18.60 1.29
N GLU A 218 -12.81 -18.45 0.82
CA GLU A 218 -13.90 -19.37 1.14
C GLU A 218 -13.99 -20.57 0.18
N ILE A 219 -13.41 -20.45 -1.02
CA ILE A 219 -13.58 -21.44 -2.10
C ILE A 219 -12.21 -22.02 -2.48
N PRO A 220 -11.85 -23.21 -1.98
CA PRO A 220 -10.57 -23.84 -2.26
C PRO A 220 -10.29 -24.09 -3.74
N GLU A 221 -11.34 -24.33 -4.54
CA GLU A 221 -11.25 -24.55 -5.99
C GLU A 221 -10.77 -23.28 -6.72
N ILE A 222 -11.06 -22.09 -6.19
CA ILE A 222 -10.53 -20.80 -6.70
C ILE A 222 -9.08 -20.63 -6.27
N THR A 223 -8.76 -20.91 -5.00
CA THR A 223 -7.39 -20.80 -4.48
C THR A 223 -6.43 -21.76 -5.21
N SER A 224 -6.91 -22.95 -5.58
CA SER A 224 -6.12 -23.94 -6.33
C SER A 224 -6.05 -23.66 -7.84
N GLY A 225 -6.77 -22.64 -8.35
CA GLY A 225 -6.80 -22.29 -9.76
C GLY A 225 -7.67 -23.23 -10.64
N ILE A 226 -8.44 -24.15 -10.03
CA ILE A 226 -9.40 -25.02 -10.75
C ILE A 226 -10.56 -24.20 -11.29
N ILE A 227 -11.02 -23.20 -10.49
CA ILE A 227 -12.05 -22.24 -10.89
C ILE A 227 -11.42 -20.86 -10.93
N GLU A 228 -11.66 -20.13 -12.02
CA GLU A 228 -11.19 -18.77 -12.22
C GLU A 228 -12.37 -17.78 -12.13
N ILE A 229 -12.15 -16.64 -11.45
CA ILE A 229 -13.08 -15.52 -11.50
C ILE A 229 -12.73 -14.67 -12.72
N LYS A 230 -13.53 -14.73 -13.76
CA LYS A 230 -13.33 -13.97 -15.01
C LYS A 230 -13.66 -12.48 -14.86
N SER A 231 -14.77 -12.16 -14.21
CA SER A 231 -15.18 -10.78 -13.98
C SER A 231 -16.05 -10.66 -12.74
N VAL A 232 -16.09 -9.44 -12.18
CA VAL A 232 -16.95 -9.07 -11.04
C VAL A 232 -17.61 -7.74 -11.35
N ALA A 233 -18.90 -7.65 -11.09
CA ALA A 233 -19.64 -6.39 -11.08
C ALA A 233 -20.32 -6.23 -9.74
N ARG A 234 -20.04 -5.11 -9.03
CA ARG A 234 -20.46 -4.92 -7.65
C ARG A 234 -21.09 -3.55 -7.44
N GLU A 235 -22.24 -3.53 -6.78
CA GLU A 235 -22.83 -2.37 -6.11
C GLU A 235 -22.76 -2.63 -4.61
N ALA A 236 -21.68 -2.20 -3.98
CA ALA A 236 -21.33 -2.52 -2.60
C ALA A 236 -22.48 -2.26 -1.62
N GLY A 237 -22.77 -3.25 -0.78
CA GLY A 237 -23.87 -3.23 0.17
C GLY A 237 -25.27 -3.45 -0.42
N SER A 238 -25.36 -3.79 -1.71
CA SER A 238 -26.64 -4.07 -2.38
C SER A 238 -26.60 -5.42 -3.10
N ARG A 239 -25.89 -5.48 -4.22
CA ARG A 239 -25.81 -6.70 -5.04
C ARG A 239 -24.52 -6.75 -5.82
N ALA A 240 -24.00 -7.97 -6.03
CA ALA A 240 -22.89 -8.25 -6.90
C ALA A 240 -23.21 -9.40 -7.84
N LYS A 241 -22.51 -9.44 -8.99
CA LYS A 241 -22.47 -10.57 -9.88
C LYS A 241 -21.02 -10.99 -10.09
N VAL A 242 -20.76 -12.30 -10.05
CA VAL A 242 -19.42 -12.89 -10.19
C VAL A 242 -19.47 -13.92 -11.30
N ALA A 243 -18.68 -13.73 -12.35
CA ALA A 243 -18.55 -14.68 -13.43
C ALA A 243 -17.39 -15.65 -13.15
N VAL A 244 -17.69 -16.94 -13.11
CA VAL A 244 -16.72 -18.01 -12.80
C VAL A 244 -16.58 -18.97 -13.98
N TYR A 245 -15.38 -19.50 -14.14
CA TYR A 245 -15.07 -20.41 -15.25
C TYR A 245 -14.09 -21.49 -14.80
N SER A 246 -14.17 -22.66 -15.42
CA SER A 246 -13.18 -23.72 -15.27
C SER A 246 -12.85 -24.34 -16.63
N GLU A 247 -11.57 -24.63 -16.85
CA GLU A 247 -11.11 -25.41 -18.01
C GLU A 247 -11.29 -26.92 -17.79
N VAL A 248 -11.50 -27.33 -16.53
CA VAL A 248 -11.65 -28.72 -16.18
C VAL A 248 -13.07 -29.19 -16.56
N PRO A 249 -13.21 -30.20 -17.45
CA PRO A 249 -14.51 -30.62 -17.88
C PRO A 249 -15.33 -31.24 -16.74
N ASN A 250 -16.66 -31.08 -16.82
CA ASN A 250 -17.65 -31.63 -15.88
C ASN A 250 -17.56 -31.10 -14.44
N ILE A 251 -16.95 -29.93 -14.22
CA ILE A 251 -17.02 -29.25 -12.93
C ILE A 251 -18.23 -28.32 -12.91
N ASP A 252 -19.08 -28.48 -11.92
CA ASP A 252 -20.12 -27.48 -11.59
C ASP A 252 -19.47 -26.30 -10.88
N THR A 253 -19.03 -25.29 -11.65
CA THR A 253 -18.34 -24.09 -11.16
C THR A 253 -19.22 -23.27 -10.21
N VAL A 254 -20.51 -23.16 -10.53
CA VAL A 254 -21.48 -22.39 -9.73
C VAL A 254 -21.78 -23.13 -8.43
N GLY A 255 -22.06 -24.43 -8.52
CA GLY A 255 -22.34 -25.26 -7.35
C GLY A 255 -21.16 -25.36 -6.38
N ALA A 256 -19.93 -25.46 -6.89
CA ALA A 256 -18.72 -25.44 -6.08
C ALA A 256 -18.57 -24.11 -5.30
N CYS A 257 -18.86 -22.98 -5.93
CA CYS A 257 -18.82 -21.67 -5.29
C CYS A 257 -19.95 -21.47 -4.25
N ILE A 258 -21.13 -22.00 -4.52
CA ILE A 258 -22.27 -21.94 -3.57
C ILE A 258 -21.97 -22.82 -2.35
N GLY A 259 -21.39 -24.00 -2.58
CA GLY A 259 -21.08 -24.98 -1.55
C GLY A 259 -22.32 -25.73 -1.02
N GLN A 260 -22.08 -26.72 -0.16
CA GLN A 260 -23.18 -27.54 0.37
C GLN A 260 -24.20 -26.68 1.11
N ARG A 261 -25.47 -26.76 0.69
CA ARG A 261 -26.59 -25.97 1.25
C ARG A 261 -26.33 -24.47 1.28
N GLY A 262 -25.49 -23.95 0.40
CA GLY A 262 -25.15 -22.54 0.32
C GLY A 262 -24.21 -22.04 1.41
N ALA A 263 -23.48 -22.90 2.09
CA ALA A 263 -22.66 -22.51 3.25
C ALA A 263 -21.54 -21.54 2.87
N ARG A 264 -20.83 -21.79 1.75
CA ARG A 264 -19.70 -20.95 1.32
C ARG A 264 -20.17 -19.55 0.95
N ILE A 265 -21.16 -19.45 0.08
CA ILE A 265 -21.68 -18.14 -0.34
C ILE A 265 -22.31 -17.37 0.83
N LYS A 266 -22.95 -18.10 1.77
CA LYS A 266 -23.51 -17.48 2.98
C LYS A 266 -22.44 -16.82 3.83
N ASN A 267 -21.27 -17.45 4.06
CA ASN A 267 -20.18 -16.86 4.81
C ASN A 267 -19.72 -15.52 4.18
N ILE A 268 -19.66 -15.45 2.84
CA ILE A 268 -19.29 -14.23 2.13
C ILE A 268 -20.39 -13.16 2.27
N VAL A 269 -21.67 -13.56 2.12
CA VAL A 269 -22.81 -12.66 2.29
C VAL A 269 -22.88 -12.10 3.72
N ASP A 270 -22.63 -12.94 4.72
CA ASP A 270 -22.60 -12.53 6.13
C ASP A 270 -21.45 -11.55 6.41
N GLU A 271 -20.27 -11.79 5.86
CA GLU A 271 -19.12 -10.86 5.96
C GLU A 271 -19.42 -9.50 5.31
N LEU A 272 -20.24 -9.47 4.26
CA LEU A 272 -20.64 -8.26 3.53
C LEU A 272 -22.00 -7.69 4.01
N ASN A 273 -22.43 -8.04 5.21
CA ASN A 273 -23.65 -7.55 5.85
C ASN A 273 -24.92 -7.68 4.98
N GLY A 274 -25.07 -8.83 4.35
CA GLY A 274 -26.27 -9.18 3.58
C GLY A 274 -26.26 -8.71 2.12
N GLU A 275 -25.12 -8.33 1.56
CA GLU A 275 -24.95 -8.04 0.13
C GLU A 275 -25.31 -9.29 -0.69
N ARG A 276 -26.26 -9.17 -1.63
CA ARG A 276 -26.69 -10.30 -2.47
C ARG A 276 -25.62 -10.58 -3.52
N ILE A 277 -25.31 -11.87 -3.73
CA ILE A 277 -24.29 -12.29 -4.67
C ILE A 277 -24.88 -13.29 -5.64
N ASP A 278 -24.89 -12.95 -6.93
CA ASP A 278 -25.25 -13.86 -8.01
C ASP A 278 -23.98 -14.43 -8.63
N ILE A 279 -23.85 -15.74 -8.63
CA ILE A 279 -22.74 -16.44 -9.29
C ILE A 279 -23.22 -16.92 -10.65
N VAL A 280 -22.46 -16.60 -11.69
CA VAL A 280 -22.81 -16.88 -13.08
C VAL A 280 -21.67 -17.65 -13.73
N GLU A 281 -21.99 -18.67 -14.50
CA GLU A 281 -20.99 -19.34 -15.31
C GLU A 281 -20.58 -18.43 -16.49
N TRP A 282 -19.28 -18.20 -16.62
CA TRP A 282 -18.75 -17.50 -17.79
C TRP A 282 -18.79 -18.41 -19.01
N LYS A 283 -19.25 -17.90 -20.13
CA LYS A 283 -19.34 -18.61 -21.40
C LYS A 283 -18.44 -17.97 -22.46
N PRO A 284 -17.72 -18.75 -23.29
CA PRO A 284 -16.91 -18.21 -24.38
C PRO A 284 -17.74 -17.56 -25.47
N VAL A 285 -18.98 -18.01 -25.68
CA VAL A 285 -19.95 -17.43 -26.60
C VAL A 285 -20.59 -16.24 -25.91
N VAL A 286 -20.42 -15.06 -26.49
CA VAL A 286 -20.81 -13.78 -25.86
C VAL A 286 -22.31 -13.71 -25.62
N GLU A 287 -23.11 -14.16 -26.58
CA GLU A 287 -24.57 -14.17 -26.50
C GLU A 287 -25.06 -15.07 -25.35
N GLU A 288 -24.47 -16.24 -25.20
CA GLU A 288 -24.78 -17.14 -24.08
C GLU A 288 -24.37 -16.54 -22.74
N PHE A 289 -23.21 -15.87 -22.70
CA PHE A 289 -22.74 -15.21 -21.48
C PHE A 289 -23.67 -14.05 -21.07
N VAL A 290 -24.05 -13.19 -22.02
CA VAL A 290 -25.00 -12.10 -21.75
C VAL A 290 -26.34 -12.64 -21.25
N SER A 291 -26.84 -13.73 -21.86
CA SER A 291 -28.07 -14.40 -21.40
C SER A 291 -27.92 -14.90 -19.98
N ALA A 292 -26.85 -15.62 -19.65
CA ALA A 292 -26.57 -16.15 -18.31
C ALA A 292 -26.47 -15.04 -17.26
N VAL A 293 -25.81 -13.92 -17.59
CA VAL A 293 -25.61 -12.79 -16.66
C VAL A 293 -26.92 -12.09 -16.28
N LEU A 294 -27.91 -12.11 -17.13
CA LEU A 294 -29.23 -11.51 -16.84
C LEU A 294 -30.10 -12.33 -15.90
N SER A 295 -29.66 -13.54 -15.53
CA SER A 295 -30.33 -14.33 -14.50
C SER A 295 -30.69 -13.46 -13.26
N PRO A 296 -31.89 -13.65 -12.66
CA PRO A 296 -32.84 -14.75 -12.83
C PRO A 296 -33.85 -14.56 -13.99
N ALA A 297 -33.70 -13.52 -14.84
CA ALA A 297 -34.59 -13.35 -15.98
C ALA A 297 -34.27 -14.41 -17.06
N VAL A 298 -35.31 -14.92 -17.68
CA VAL A 298 -35.20 -15.81 -18.84
C VAL A 298 -35.12 -14.94 -20.09
N VAL A 299 -34.04 -15.12 -20.83
CA VAL A 299 -33.75 -14.37 -22.07
C VAL A 299 -34.16 -15.27 -23.26
N SER A 300 -34.91 -14.72 -24.20
CA SER A 300 -35.34 -15.45 -25.38
C SER A 300 -34.31 -15.41 -26.49
N ASN A 301 -33.68 -14.25 -26.72
CA ASN A 301 -32.64 -14.11 -27.74
C ASN A 301 -31.66 -12.99 -27.34
N VAL A 302 -30.39 -13.14 -27.77
CA VAL A 302 -29.35 -12.11 -27.65
C VAL A 302 -28.69 -11.95 -29.04
N THR A 303 -28.57 -10.73 -29.50
CA THR A 303 -27.89 -10.36 -30.73
C THR A 303 -26.86 -9.29 -30.45
N ILE A 304 -25.63 -9.50 -30.89
CA ILE A 304 -24.59 -8.47 -30.78
C ILE A 304 -24.65 -7.59 -32.02
N LEU A 305 -24.87 -6.27 -31.81
CA LEU A 305 -24.94 -5.29 -32.87
C LEU A 305 -23.53 -4.86 -33.30
N GLU A 306 -23.42 -4.20 -34.47
CA GLU A 306 -22.15 -3.71 -35.03
C GLU A 306 -21.43 -2.71 -34.12
N ASP A 307 -22.18 -1.97 -33.31
CA ASP A 307 -21.62 -1.02 -32.32
C ASP A 307 -21.15 -1.67 -31.00
N GLY A 308 -21.20 -3.01 -30.93
CA GLY A 308 -20.84 -3.76 -29.72
C GLY A 308 -21.93 -3.76 -28.63
N THR A 309 -23.15 -3.30 -28.92
CA THR A 309 -24.26 -3.36 -27.97
C THR A 309 -24.93 -4.74 -28.03
N ALA A 310 -25.14 -5.38 -26.88
CA ALA A 310 -25.93 -6.61 -26.76
C ALA A 310 -27.42 -6.24 -26.71
N ARG A 311 -28.14 -6.52 -27.79
CA ARG A 311 -29.61 -6.44 -27.81
C ARG A 311 -30.18 -7.74 -27.27
N VAL A 312 -30.98 -7.61 -26.22
CA VAL A 312 -31.56 -8.75 -25.50
C VAL A 312 -33.08 -8.70 -25.63
N LEU A 313 -33.65 -9.77 -26.14
CA LEU A 313 -35.09 -9.94 -26.26
C LEU A 313 -35.61 -10.78 -25.10
N VAL A 314 -36.64 -10.30 -24.44
CA VAL A 314 -37.28 -10.99 -23.32
C VAL A 314 -38.79 -10.97 -23.45
N GLU A 315 -39.45 -11.98 -22.92
CA GLU A 315 -40.91 -11.97 -22.77
C GLU A 315 -41.37 -10.80 -21.88
N PRO A 316 -42.57 -10.23 -22.10
CA PRO A 316 -43.10 -9.14 -21.29
C PRO A 316 -43.07 -9.43 -19.80
N SER A 317 -43.29 -10.68 -19.39
CA SER A 317 -43.26 -11.15 -18.02
C SER A 317 -41.86 -11.09 -17.39
N GLN A 318 -40.82 -11.14 -18.19
CA GLN A 318 -39.40 -11.18 -17.78
C GLN A 318 -38.74 -9.79 -17.74
N LEU A 319 -39.35 -8.78 -18.36
CA LEU A 319 -38.76 -7.44 -18.51
C LEU A 319 -38.36 -6.83 -17.18
N SER A 320 -39.26 -6.88 -16.19
CA SER A 320 -38.98 -6.33 -14.85
C SER A 320 -37.84 -7.05 -14.13
N LEU A 321 -37.69 -8.35 -14.34
CA LEU A 321 -36.57 -9.14 -13.79
C LEU A 321 -35.26 -8.84 -14.52
N ALA A 322 -35.29 -8.73 -15.83
CA ALA A 322 -34.13 -8.43 -16.66
C ALA A 322 -33.56 -7.04 -16.34
N ILE A 323 -34.40 -6.03 -16.21
CA ILE A 323 -34.01 -4.69 -15.81
C ILE A 323 -33.59 -4.66 -14.34
N GLY A 324 -34.38 -5.30 -13.47
CA GLY A 324 -34.21 -5.26 -12.02
C GLY A 324 -34.63 -3.95 -11.38
N LYS A 325 -34.67 -3.91 -10.04
CA LYS A 325 -35.04 -2.72 -9.28
C LYS A 325 -34.07 -1.56 -9.62
N ASN A 326 -34.64 -0.42 -10.04
CA ASN A 326 -33.86 0.75 -10.46
C ASN A 326 -32.80 0.47 -11.55
N GLY A 327 -33.02 -0.52 -12.41
CA GLY A 327 -32.06 -0.91 -13.45
C GLY A 327 -30.82 -1.65 -12.94
N GLN A 328 -30.84 -2.17 -11.72
CA GLN A 328 -29.66 -2.76 -11.08
C GLN A 328 -29.17 -4.01 -11.82
N ASN A 329 -30.07 -4.92 -12.23
CA ASN A 329 -29.68 -6.15 -12.92
C ASN A 329 -29.02 -5.84 -14.27
N ALA A 330 -29.61 -4.95 -15.06
CA ALA A 330 -29.07 -4.51 -16.35
C ALA A 330 -27.71 -3.80 -16.21
N ARG A 331 -27.57 -2.92 -15.18
CA ARG A 331 -26.26 -2.24 -14.94
C ARG A 331 -25.18 -3.22 -14.51
N LEU A 332 -25.48 -4.17 -13.64
CA LEU A 332 -24.53 -5.20 -13.23
C LEU A 332 -24.16 -6.10 -14.40
N ALA A 333 -25.13 -6.46 -15.24
CA ALA A 333 -24.89 -7.24 -16.45
C ALA A 333 -23.96 -6.50 -17.41
N ALA A 334 -24.23 -5.22 -17.69
CA ALA A 334 -23.39 -4.40 -18.53
C ALA A 334 -21.95 -4.28 -18.03
N ARG A 335 -21.76 -4.10 -16.70
CA ARG A 335 -20.41 -4.05 -16.09
C ARG A 335 -19.70 -5.41 -16.15
N LEU A 336 -20.42 -6.49 -15.89
CA LEU A 336 -19.84 -7.82 -15.85
C LEU A 336 -19.37 -8.29 -17.22
N THR A 337 -20.14 -7.97 -18.27
CA THR A 337 -19.84 -8.32 -19.66
C THR A 337 -18.92 -7.31 -20.36
N GLY A 338 -18.80 -6.09 -19.79
CA GLY A 338 -18.08 -4.98 -20.43
C GLY A 338 -18.80 -4.38 -21.63
N MET A 339 -20.09 -4.71 -21.83
CA MET A 339 -20.89 -4.31 -23.01
C MET A 339 -22.08 -3.44 -22.61
N ARG A 340 -22.59 -2.67 -23.55
CA ARG A 340 -23.90 -2.06 -23.41
C ARG A 340 -24.96 -3.14 -23.57
N VAL A 341 -25.99 -3.13 -22.72
CA VAL A 341 -27.10 -4.08 -22.76
C VAL A 341 -28.40 -3.33 -23.01
N ASP A 342 -29.02 -3.58 -24.18
CA ASP A 342 -30.29 -3.01 -24.60
C ASP A 342 -31.39 -4.09 -24.51
N ILE A 343 -32.26 -3.94 -23.49
CA ILE A 343 -33.29 -4.97 -23.18
C ILE A 343 -34.61 -4.51 -23.82
N LYS A 344 -35.16 -5.35 -24.70
CA LYS A 344 -36.44 -5.12 -25.38
C LYS A 344 -37.40 -6.29 -25.17
N VAL A 345 -38.66 -5.97 -25.24
CA VAL A 345 -39.72 -6.99 -25.22
C VAL A 345 -39.89 -7.54 -26.63
N ILE A 346 -40.16 -8.81 -26.72
CA ILE A 346 -40.52 -9.46 -28.00
C ILE A 346 -41.89 -8.89 -28.43
N ASP A 347 -41.91 -8.19 -29.56
CA ASP A 347 -43.15 -7.79 -30.19
C ASP A 347 -43.80 -9.05 -30.84
N SER A 348 -44.88 -9.52 -30.25
CA SER A 348 -45.62 -10.66 -30.73
C SER A 348 -46.25 -10.47 -32.12
N GLU A 349 -46.26 -9.26 -32.64
CA GLU A 349 -46.74 -8.91 -33.99
C GLU A 349 -45.65 -9.08 -35.04
N ALA A 350 -44.35 -8.83 -34.75
CA ALA A 350 -43.24 -8.95 -35.65
C ALA A 350 -42.84 -10.40 -35.98
N LEU A 351 -43.11 -11.34 -35.04
CA LEU A 351 -42.82 -12.78 -35.28
C LEU A 351 -43.80 -13.47 -36.24
N LYS A 352 -44.95 -12.85 -36.51
CA LYS A 352 -45.93 -13.39 -37.47
C LYS A 352 -45.62 -13.03 -38.91
N GLU A 353 -44.82 -11.97 -39.12
CA GLU A 353 -44.42 -11.54 -40.47
C GLU A 353 -43.20 -12.31 -41.00
N GLU A 354 -42.36 -12.93 -40.11
CA GLU A 354 -41.22 -13.73 -40.55
C GLU A 354 -41.55 -15.25 -40.76
N GLU A 355 -42.74 -15.71 -40.30
CA GLU A 355 -43.20 -17.08 -40.58
C GLU A 355 -44.04 -17.17 -41.87
N ASP A 356 -44.43 -16.04 -42.47
CA ASP A 356 -45.23 -15.98 -43.71
C ASP A 356 -44.44 -15.62 -44.97
N GLU A 357 -43.08 -15.43 -44.90
CA GLU A 357 -42.17 -15.36 -46.05
C GLU A 357 -41.32 -16.64 -46.22
#